data_4dbb179b1ecfa3e763fcfdaf95a1602b
#
_entry.id   4dbb179b1ecfa3e763fcfdaf95a1602b
#
_cell.length_a   1.000
_cell.length_b   1.000
_cell.length_c   1.000
_cell.angle_alpha   90.00
_cell.angle_beta   90.00
_cell.angle_gamma   90.00
#
_symmetry.space_group_name_H-M   'P 1'
#
loop_
_entity.id
_entity.type
_entity.pdbx_description
1 polymer ?
#
loop_
_entity_poly.entity_id
_entity_poly.type
_entity_poly.pdbx_seq_one_letter_code
_entity_poly.pdbx_strand_id
1 'polypeptide(L)'
;DVEVAAAPGGAIDNLIRSVALEVGAELVTSDRVQSEVARARGVPVNYIKPDLAEQVQFENLKIHRFFDEQTFSAHLKEGTAPHAKRGTIGNIRYGPTEDRPTSREELLGLASEVLDFASRDAESFIEIDRRDSRVVQLRNYRIAIAYPPFSDGVEITAVRPVKKLKLEDYHLERELVARLEDYHRGVLISGRPGDGKST
;
A
#
# COMPACT_ATOMS: atom_id res chain seq x y z
N ASP A 1 -33.62 19.80 -1.60
CA ASP A 1 -32.16 19.87 -1.93
C ASP A 1 -31.39 19.84 -0.63
N VAL A 2 -30.79 18.70 -0.31
CA VAL A 2 -29.90 18.54 0.84
C VAL A 2 -28.49 18.83 0.35
N GLU A 3 -27.93 19.94 0.73
CA GLU A 3 -26.55 20.32 0.44
C GLU A 3 -25.63 19.47 1.30
N VAL A 4 -24.99 18.48 0.68
CA VAL A 4 -24.00 17.60 1.35
C VAL A 4 -22.67 18.35 1.40
N ALA A 5 -22.43 19.09 2.49
CA ALA A 5 -21.11 19.62 2.79
C ALA A 5 -20.15 18.46 3.06
N ALA A 6 -18.95 18.48 2.42
CA ALA A 6 -17.91 17.49 2.61
C ALA A 6 -17.44 17.47 4.08
N ALA A 7 -17.88 16.46 4.83
CA ALA A 7 -17.57 16.27 6.24
C ALA A 7 -16.44 15.23 6.41
N PRO A 8 -15.56 15.35 7.44
CA PRO A 8 -14.59 14.32 7.79
C PRO A 8 -15.28 12.96 8.00
N GLY A 9 -14.65 11.84 7.63
CA GLY A 9 -15.26 10.50 7.55
C GLY A 9 -16.19 10.09 8.70
N GLY A 10 -15.94 10.49 9.94
CA GLY A 10 -16.83 10.23 11.08
C GLY A 10 -18.16 11.01 11.09
N ALA A 11 -18.29 12.09 10.30
CA ALA A 11 -19.50 12.86 10.22
C ALA A 11 -20.53 12.25 9.25
N ILE A 12 -20.07 11.55 8.19
CA ILE A 12 -20.94 10.84 7.25
C ILE A 12 -21.64 9.67 7.96
N ASP A 13 -20.92 8.88 8.74
CA ASP A 13 -21.47 7.77 9.51
C ASP A 13 -22.50 8.24 10.55
N ASN A 14 -22.25 9.39 11.19
CA ASN A 14 -23.20 10.00 12.10
C ASN A 14 -24.47 10.46 11.37
N LEU A 15 -24.33 11.04 10.18
CA LEU A 15 -25.46 11.47 9.37
C LEU A 15 -26.33 10.29 8.93
N ILE A 16 -25.71 9.22 8.43
CA ILE A 16 -26.42 7.99 8.02
C ILE A 16 -27.25 7.43 9.19
N ARG A 17 -26.64 7.31 10.39
CA ARG A 17 -27.35 6.83 11.58
C ARG A 17 -28.49 7.76 12.01
N SER A 18 -28.29 9.06 11.92
CA SER A 18 -29.32 10.05 12.29
C SER A 18 -30.51 9.99 11.33
N VAL A 19 -30.26 9.89 10.02
CA VAL A 19 -31.29 9.71 9.01
C VAL A 19 -32.05 8.39 9.22
N ALA A 20 -31.35 7.28 9.45
CA ALA A 20 -31.95 5.98 9.69
C ALA A 20 -32.90 6.04 10.92
N LEU A 21 -32.48 6.71 11.99
CA LEU A 21 -33.30 6.88 13.19
C LEU A 21 -34.52 7.73 12.93
N GLU A 22 -34.36 8.87 12.22
CA GLU A 22 -35.42 9.82 11.93
C GLU A 22 -36.53 9.20 11.06
N VAL A 23 -36.16 8.42 10.05
CA VAL A 23 -37.12 7.78 9.13
C VAL A 23 -37.56 6.38 9.58
N GLY A 24 -37.07 5.90 10.71
CA GLY A 24 -37.37 4.55 11.21
C GLY A 24 -36.86 3.43 10.31
N ALA A 25 -35.76 3.64 9.58
CA ALA A 25 -35.18 2.66 8.65
C ALA A 25 -34.17 1.75 9.34
N GLU A 26 -34.02 0.53 8.79
CA GLU A 26 -32.98 -0.38 9.17
C GLU A 26 -31.64 0.00 8.52
N LEU A 27 -30.57 0.10 9.32
CA LEU A 27 -29.21 0.33 8.82
C LEU A 27 -28.59 -1.01 8.39
N VAL A 28 -28.28 -1.15 7.11
CA VAL A 28 -27.52 -2.27 6.59
C VAL A 28 -26.05 -1.88 6.48
N THR A 29 -25.17 -2.56 7.20
CA THR A 29 -23.74 -2.22 7.23
C THR A 29 -22.88 -3.46 7.45
N SER A 30 -21.67 -3.46 6.86
CA SER A 30 -20.60 -4.42 7.15
C SER A 30 -19.54 -3.85 8.12
N ASP A 31 -19.65 -2.57 8.49
CA ASP A 31 -18.79 -1.96 9.50
C ASP A 31 -19.30 -2.31 10.90
N ARG A 32 -18.45 -3.03 11.66
CA ARG A 32 -18.75 -3.46 13.02
C ARG A 32 -18.92 -2.29 13.96
N VAL A 33 -18.05 -1.27 13.87
CA VAL A 33 -18.11 -0.09 14.74
C VAL A 33 -19.39 0.68 14.49
N GLN A 34 -19.71 0.90 13.21
CA GLN A 34 -20.95 1.56 12.81
C GLN A 34 -22.17 0.80 13.30
N SER A 35 -22.17 -0.54 13.21
CA SER A 35 -23.29 -1.37 13.67
C SER A 35 -23.50 -1.28 15.18
N GLU A 36 -22.46 -1.35 15.99
CA GLU A 36 -22.54 -1.26 17.45
C GLU A 36 -23.01 0.13 17.92
N VAL A 37 -22.48 1.20 17.33
CA VAL A 37 -22.91 2.58 17.64
C VAL A 37 -24.36 2.82 17.23
N ALA A 38 -24.82 2.29 16.09
CA ALA A 38 -26.19 2.42 15.65
C ALA A 38 -27.16 1.67 16.60
N ARG A 39 -26.84 0.45 17.00
CA ARG A 39 -27.61 -0.31 18.00
C ARG A 39 -27.70 0.41 19.34
N ALA A 40 -26.59 0.97 19.82
CA ALA A 40 -26.55 1.73 21.05
C ALA A 40 -27.45 3.01 21.00
N ARG A 41 -27.72 3.53 19.81
CA ARG A 41 -28.63 4.66 19.56
C ARG A 41 -30.07 4.26 19.24
N GLY A 42 -30.38 2.96 19.28
CA GLY A 42 -31.74 2.45 19.02
C GLY A 42 -32.10 2.34 17.53
N VAL A 43 -31.14 2.45 16.62
CA VAL A 43 -31.36 2.21 15.19
C VAL A 43 -31.40 0.70 14.94
N PRO A 44 -32.43 0.15 14.26
CA PRO A 44 -32.42 -1.22 13.82
C PRO A 44 -31.24 -1.47 12.88
N VAL A 45 -30.49 -2.55 13.09
CA VAL A 45 -29.25 -2.82 12.31
C VAL A 45 -29.24 -4.25 11.79
N ASN A 46 -29.11 -4.37 10.48
CA ASN A 46 -28.77 -5.58 9.79
C ASN A 46 -27.25 -5.59 9.53
N TYR A 47 -26.51 -6.24 10.42
CA TYR A 47 -25.06 -6.39 10.27
C TYR A 47 -24.76 -7.53 9.32
N ILE A 48 -24.32 -7.20 8.13
CA ILE A 48 -23.80 -8.16 7.17
C ILE A 48 -22.35 -8.46 7.60
N LYS A 49 -22.13 -9.63 8.23
CA LYS A 49 -20.75 -10.09 8.38
C LYS A 49 -20.12 -10.06 7.00
N PRO A 50 -18.96 -9.37 6.84
CA PRO A 50 -18.18 -9.59 5.64
C PRO A 50 -18.03 -11.12 5.53
N ASP A 51 -18.50 -11.72 4.44
CA ASP A 51 -18.10 -13.07 4.15
C ASP A 51 -16.59 -13.09 4.32
N LEU A 52 -16.10 -14.00 5.16
CA LEU A 52 -14.70 -14.38 5.15
C LEU A 52 -14.48 -15.09 3.82
N ALA A 53 -14.67 -14.36 2.71
CA ALA A 53 -14.11 -14.71 1.43
C ALA A 53 -12.67 -15.08 1.77
N GLU A 54 -12.27 -16.29 1.45
CA GLU A 54 -11.00 -16.92 1.79
C GLU A 54 -9.93 -15.85 1.97
N GLN A 55 -9.50 -15.66 3.22
CA GLN A 55 -8.57 -14.57 3.54
C GLN A 55 -7.37 -14.79 2.64
N VAL A 56 -7.22 -13.94 1.63
CA VAL A 56 -6.10 -14.04 0.71
C VAL A 56 -4.86 -14.00 1.58
N GLN A 57 -4.13 -15.10 1.61
CA GLN A 57 -2.87 -15.19 2.35
C GLN A 57 -1.88 -14.25 1.68
N PHE A 58 -0.95 -13.68 2.46
CA PHE A 58 0.07 -12.77 1.92
C PHE A 58 0.77 -13.35 0.69
N GLU A 59 1.12 -14.63 0.76
CA GLU A 59 1.83 -15.38 -0.28
C GLU A 59 1.05 -15.51 -1.59
N ASN A 60 -0.27 -15.36 -1.53
CA ASN A 60 -1.18 -15.51 -2.67
C ASN A 60 -1.57 -14.16 -3.31
N LEU A 61 -1.06 -13.04 -2.79
CA LEU A 61 -1.32 -11.74 -3.38
C LEU A 61 -0.80 -11.66 -4.81
N LYS A 62 -1.63 -11.18 -5.72
CA LYS A 62 -1.29 -11.08 -7.16
C LYS A 62 -0.08 -10.21 -7.45
N ILE A 63 0.27 -9.29 -6.55
CA ILE A 63 1.46 -8.45 -6.70
C ILE A 63 2.75 -9.27 -6.75
N HIS A 64 2.78 -10.44 -6.09
CA HIS A 64 3.97 -11.30 -6.05
C HIS A 64 4.38 -11.85 -7.41
N ARG A 65 3.46 -11.96 -8.38
CA ARG A 65 3.81 -12.45 -9.72
C ARG A 65 4.85 -11.58 -10.44
N PHE A 66 5.00 -10.33 -10.04
CA PHE A 66 6.00 -9.42 -10.60
C PHE A 66 7.35 -9.48 -9.90
N PHE A 67 7.48 -10.33 -8.86
CA PHE A 67 8.67 -10.41 -8.00
C PHE A 67 9.23 -11.82 -7.97
N ASP A 68 10.49 -11.94 -8.35
CA ASP A 68 11.36 -13.08 -8.09
C ASP A 68 12.42 -12.71 -7.02
N GLU A 69 13.36 -13.61 -6.73
CA GLU A 69 14.41 -13.39 -5.71
C GLU A 69 15.32 -12.19 -6.02
N GLN A 70 15.43 -11.80 -7.29
CA GLN A 70 16.30 -10.73 -7.76
C GLN A 70 15.55 -9.43 -8.07
N THR A 71 14.24 -9.37 -7.87
CA THR A 71 13.43 -8.20 -8.19
C THR A 71 13.41 -7.21 -7.04
N PHE A 72 13.92 -6.00 -7.27
CA PHE A 72 13.91 -4.89 -6.32
C PHE A 72 12.62 -4.07 -6.38
N SER A 73 12.12 -3.82 -7.59
CA SER A 73 10.90 -3.06 -7.78
C SER A 73 10.16 -3.47 -9.05
N ALA A 74 8.83 -3.40 -8.98
CA ALA A 74 7.93 -3.55 -10.13
C ALA A 74 7.21 -2.24 -10.39
N HIS A 75 7.06 -1.90 -11.66
CA HIS A 75 6.45 -0.67 -12.15
C HIS A 75 5.37 -1.04 -13.15
N LEU A 76 4.13 -0.81 -12.77
CA LEU A 76 2.94 -1.14 -13.53
C LEU A 76 2.24 0.15 -13.91
N LYS A 77 1.90 0.30 -15.17
CA LYS A 77 1.18 1.46 -15.68
C LYS A 77 0.11 1.01 -16.67
N GLU A 78 -1.05 1.62 -16.58
CA GLU A 78 -2.16 1.40 -17.50
C GLU A 78 -1.71 1.54 -18.97
N GLY A 79 -2.05 0.54 -19.79
CA GLY A 79 -1.73 0.53 -21.21
C GLY A 79 -0.27 0.23 -21.57
N THR A 80 0.58 -0.10 -20.58
CA THR A 80 1.99 -0.46 -20.83
C THR A 80 2.33 -1.83 -20.27
N ALA A 81 3.36 -2.48 -20.84
CA ALA A 81 3.88 -3.72 -20.29
C ALA A 81 4.48 -3.48 -18.90
N PRO A 82 4.28 -4.38 -17.93
CA PRO A 82 4.90 -4.28 -16.62
C PRO A 82 6.42 -4.31 -16.72
N HIS A 83 7.11 -3.45 -15.98
CA HIS A 83 8.56 -3.41 -15.92
C HIS A 83 9.06 -3.67 -14.50
N ALA A 84 10.26 -4.19 -14.39
CA ALA A 84 10.92 -4.40 -13.10
C ALA A 84 12.40 -4.03 -13.13
N LYS A 85 12.92 -3.64 -11.95
CA LYS A 85 14.35 -3.58 -11.68
C LYS A 85 14.77 -4.89 -11.05
N ARG A 86 15.67 -5.62 -11.72
CA ARG A 86 16.16 -6.93 -11.32
C ARG A 86 17.68 -6.97 -11.32
N GLY A 87 18.26 -7.82 -10.51
CA GLY A 87 19.70 -8.10 -10.52
C GLY A 87 20.29 -8.21 -9.13
N THR A 88 21.55 -7.82 -9.03
CA THR A 88 22.31 -7.73 -7.78
C THR A 88 22.79 -6.32 -7.54
N ILE A 89 23.23 -6.01 -6.33
CA ILE A 89 23.78 -4.69 -6.00
C ILE A 89 24.96 -4.40 -6.93
N GLY A 90 24.94 -3.23 -7.58
CA GLY A 90 25.94 -2.83 -8.58
C GLY A 90 25.69 -3.34 -10.01
N ASN A 91 24.73 -4.25 -10.22
CA ASN A 91 24.36 -4.76 -11.55
C ASN A 91 22.83 -4.89 -11.67
N ILE A 92 22.13 -3.77 -11.67
CA ILE A 92 20.67 -3.70 -11.77
C ILE A 92 20.28 -3.43 -13.23
N ARG A 93 19.34 -4.22 -13.74
CA ARG A 93 18.75 -4.06 -15.08
C ARG A 93 17.28 -3.68 -14.93
N TYR A 94 16.81 -2.79 -15.79
CA TYR A 94 15.41 -2.42 -15.92
C TYR A 94 14.87 -2.98 -17.24
N GLY A 95 13.75 -3.68 -17.19
CA GLY A 95 13.16 -4.29 -18.37
C GLY A 95 11.75 -4.84 -18.10
N PRO A 96 11.05 -5.26 -19.18
CA PRO A 96 9.71 -5.81 -19.07
C PRO A 96 9.70 -7.13 -18.29
N THR A 97 8.61 -7.40 -17.59
CA THR A 97 8.34 -8.67 -16.90
C THR A 97 7.36 -9.54 -17.66
N GLU A 98 6.51 -8.90 -18.44
CA GLU A 98 5.49 -9.52 -19.30
C GLU A 98 5.45 -8.75 -20.64
N ASP A 99 5.05 -9.43 -21.70
CA ASP A 99 4.99 -8.80 -23.05
C ASP A 99 3.67 -8.06 -23.30
N ARG A 100 2.65 -8.28 -22.46
CA ARG A 100 1.33 -7.67 -22.63
C ARG A 100 1.18 -6.41 -21.78
N PRO A 101 0.44 -5.40 -22.27
CA PRO A 101 0.07 -4.26 -21.46
C PRO A 101 -0.87 -4.64 -20.31
N THR A 102 -0.74 -3.96 -19.17
CA THR A 102 -1.68 -4.05 -18.07
C THR A 102 -2.93 -3.23 -18.34
N SER A 103 -4.09 -3.80 -18.08
CA SER A 103 -5.35 -3.07 -18.20
C SER A 103 -5.64 -2.24 -16.93
N ARG A 104 -6.47 -1.21 -17.09
CA ARG A 104 -6.99 -0.42 -15.96
C ARG A 104 -7.67 -1.29 -14.91
N GLU A 105 -8.52 -2.22 -15.35
CA GLU A 105 -9.27 -3.13 -14.48
C GLU A 105 -8.34 -4.02 -13.66
N GLU A 106 -7.30 -4.55 -14.31
CA GLU A 106 -6.28 -5.36 -13.65
C GLU A 106 -5.53 -4.57 -12.57
N LEU A 107 -5.14 -3.32 -12.85
CA LEU A 107 -4.45 -2.47 -11.87
C LEU A 107 -5.36 -2.05 -10.72
N LEU A 108 -6.63 -1.75 -11.00
CA LEU A 108 -7.60 -1.46 -9.94
C LEU A 108 -7.86 -2.68 -9.05
N GLY A 109 -7.92 -3.88 -9.64
CA GLY A 109 -8.03 -5.14 -8.89
C GLY A 109 -6.82 -5.40 -7.99
N LEU A 110 -5.59 -5.16 -8.50
CA LEU A 110 -4.37 -5.24 -7.70
C LEU A 110 -4.35 -4.20 -6.57
N ALA A 111 -4.74 -2.96 -6.84
CA ALA A 111 -4.81 -1.90 -5.85
C ALA A 111 -5.81 -2.24 -4.73
N SER A 112 -7.01 -2.72 -5.10
CA SER A 112 -8.01 -3.15 -4.12
C SER A 112 -7.49 -4.28 -3.25
N GLU A 113 -6.90 -5.33 -3.84
CA GLU A 113 -6.35 -6.48 -3.11
C GLU A 113 -5.28 -6.06 -2.10
N VAL A 114 -4.36 -5.16 -2.49
CA VAL A 114 -3.29 -4.62 -1.62
C VAL A 114 -3.88 -3.81 -0.46
N LEU A 115 -4.85 -2.94 -0.73
CA LEU A 115 -5.49 -2.09 0.28
C LEU A 115 -6.33 -2.92 1.26
N ASP A 116 -7.09 -3.88 0.75
CA ASP A 116 -7.90 -4.79 1.55
C ASP A 116 -7.04 -5.66 2.47
N PHE A 117 -5.92 -6.18 1.95
CA PHE A 117 -4.97 -6.93 2.78
C PHE A 117 -4.35 -6.04 3.85
N ALA A 118 -3.83 -4.85 3.49
CA ALA A 118 -3.18 -3.93 4.42
C ALA A 118 -4.12 -3.44 5.53
N SER A 119 -5.42 -3.35 5.26
CA SER A 119 -6.41 -2.95 6.28
C SER A 119 -6.65 -4.00 7.38
N ARG A 120 -6.25 -5.25 7.15
CA ARG A 120 -6.50 -6.41 8.04
C ARG A 120 -5.25 -7.01 8.64
N ASP A 121 -4.10 -6.80 8.02
CA ASP A 121 -2.82 -7.38 8.43
C ASP A 121 -2.12 -6.49 9.46
N ALA A 122 -1.74 -7.07 10.60
CA ALA A 122 -1.13 -6.32 11.70
C ALA A 122 0.28 -5.77 11.39
N GLU A 123 0.96 -6.34 10.38
CA GLU A 123 2.30 -5.92 9.96
C GLU A 123 2.26 -4.95 8.77
N SER A 124 1.06 -4.56 8.33
CA SER A 124 0.83 -3.69 7.19
C SER A 124 0.05 -2.45 7.61
N PHE A 125 0.23 -1.33 6.89
CA PHE A 125 -0.53 -0.11 7.13
C PHE A 125 -0.55 0.80 5.90
N ILE A 126 -1.57 1.66 5.82
CA ILE A 126 -1.68 2.70 4.80
C ILE A 126 -0.98 3.95 5.34
N GLU A 127 0.17 4.32 4.74
CA GLU A 127 0.98 5.48 5.13
C GLU A 127 0.39 6.79 4.62
N ILE A 128 -0.11 6.77 3.38
CA ILE A 128 -0.77 7.90 2.73
C ILE A 128 -2.08 7.40 2.12
N ASP A 129 -3.18 8.05 2.48
CA ASP A 129 -4.49 7.82 1.86
C ASP A 129 -5.07 9.14 1.35
N ARG A 130 -4.95 9.38 0.05
CA ARG A 130 -5.54 10.51 -0.66
C ARG A 130 -6.40 9.99 -1.80
N ARG A 131 -7.28 10.85 -2.32
CA ARG A 131 -8.20 10.50 -3.39
C ARG A 131 -7.48 9.98 -4.66
N ASP A 132 -6.36 10.58 -4.99
CA ASP A 132 -5.59 10.37 -6.22
C ASP A 132 -4.24 9.67 -6.01
N SER A 133 -3.87 9.39 -4.76
CA SER A 133 -2.62 8.69 -4.45
C SER A 133 -2.67 7.99 -3.09
N ARG A 134 -2.14 6.76 -3.06
CA ARG A 134 -1.99 5.98 -1.83
C ARG A 134 -0.60 5.41 -1.72
N VAL A 135 -0.08 5.37 -0.50
CA VAL A 135 1.16 4.66 -0.19
C VAL A 135 0.89 3.66 0.92
N VAL A 136 1.23 2.42 0.66
CA VAL A 136 0.97 1.29 1.54
C VAL A 136 2.29 0.63 1.92
N GLN A 137 2.53 0.48 3.20
CA GLN A 137 3.53 -0.46 3.70
C GLN A 137 2.85 -1.82 3.85
N LEU A 138 3.14 -2.74 2.93
CA LEU A 138 2.59 -4.09 2.89
C LEU A 138 3.66 -5.07 3.34
N ARG A 139 3.78 -5.29 4.66
CA ARG A 139 4.91 -6.01 5.27
C ARG A 139 6.25 -5.44 4.79
N ASN A 140 7.03 -6.21 4.03
CA ASN A 140 8.32 -5.80 3.46
C ASN A 140 8.23 -5.06 2.11
N TYR A 141 7.02 -4.86 1.57
CA TYR A 141 6.82 -4.07 0.36
C TYR A 141 6.38 -2.65 0.70
N ARG A 142 6.91 -1.67 -0.04
CA ARG A 142 6.36 -0.33 -0.09
C ARG A 142 5.71 -0.12 -1.45
N ILE A 143 4.41 0.11 -1.47
CA ILE A 143 3.59 0.18 -2.68
C ILE A 143 2.98 1.57 -2.78
N ALA A 144 3.33 2.28 -3.86
CA ALA A 144 2.70 3.54 -4.24
C ALA A 144 1.69 3.28 -5.34
N ILE A 145 0.47 3.79 -5.19
CA ILE A 145 -0.63 3.70 -6.14
C ILE A 145 -1.04 5.11 -6.50
N ALA A 146 -1.06 5.43 -7.78
CA ALA A 146 -1.47 6.73 -8.31
C ALA A 146 -2.64 6.59 -9.27
N TYR A 147 -3.53 7.58 -9.22
CA TYR A 147 -4.73 7.64 -10.04
C TYR A 147 -4.82 9.01 -10.73
N PRO A 148 -5.57 9.13 -11.85
CA PRO A 148 -5.91 10.44 -12.39
C PRO A 148 -6.64 11.33 -11.37
N PRO A 149 -6.37 12.64 -11.32
CA PRO A 149 -5.52 13.41 -12.21
C PRO A 149 -4.04 13.50 -11.78
N PHE A 150 -3.63 12.84 -10.70
CA PHE A 150 -2.24 12.86 -10.23
C PHE A 150 -1.29 12.14 -11.21
N SER A 151 -1.79 11.12 -11.90
CA SER A 151 -1.12 10.43 -13.02
C SER A 151 -2.02 10.43 -14.26
N ASP A 152 -1.49 10.11 -15.43
CA ASP A 152 -2.22 10.03 -16.70
C ASP A 152 -2.98 8.70 -16.89
N GLY A 153 -2.88 7.79 -15.95
CA GLY A 153 -3.56 6.50 -15.86
C GLY A 153 -3.36 5.90 -14.49
N VAL A 154 -3.85 4.70 -14.24
CA VAL A 154 -3.56 3.98 -12.99
C VAL A 154 -2.12 3.49 -13.01
N GLU A 155 -1.36 3.81 -11.98
CA GLU A 155 0.02 3.39 -11.82
C GLU A 155 0.23 2.73 -10.45
N ILE A 156 1.01 1.64 -10.43
CA ILE A 156 1.43 0.96 -9.21
C ILE A 156 2.94 0.78 -9.26
N THR A 157 3.63 1.32 -8.28
CA THR A 157 5.06 1.06 -8.06
C THR A 157 5.22 0.32 -6.75
N ALA A 158 5.71 -0.91 -6.81
CA ALA A 158 6.02 -1.72 -5.64
C ALA A 158 7.53 -1.88 -5.48
N VAL A 159 8.05 -1.62 -4.30
CA VAL A 159 9.47 -1.75 -3.96
C VAL A 159 9.62 -2.74 -2.82
N ARG A 160 10.60 -3.62 -2.91
CA ARG A 160 10.95 -4.59 -1.89
C ARG A 160 12.46 -4.59 -1.67
N PRO A 161 12.97 -4.51 -0.43
CA PRO A 161 14.39 -4.76 -0.18
C PRO A 161 14.72 -6.22 -0.49
N VAL A 162 15.66 -6.46 -1.39
CA VAL A 162 16.08 -7.83 -1.79
C VAL A 162 16.95 -8.47 -0.73
N LYS A 163 17.74 -7.66 -0.02
CA LYS A 163 18.62 -8.12 1.04
C LYS A 163 18.74 -7.07 2.12
N LYS A 164 18.59 -7.48 3.39
CA LYS A 164 19.05 -6.65 4.51
C LYS A 164 20.57 -6.83 4.57
N LEU A 165 21.28 -5.79 4.18
CA LEU A 165 22.74 -5.75 4.29
C LEU A 165 23.13 -5.31 5.71
N LYS A 166 24.17 -5.92 6.22
CA LYS A 166 24.88 -5.49 7.42
C LYS A 166 26.12 -4.71 7.02
N LEU A 167 26.69 -3.93 7.94
CA LEU A 167 27.88 -3.13 7.68
C LEU A 167 29.06 -4.00 7.17
N GLU A 168 29.17 -5.24 7.66
CA GLU A 168 30.19 -6.21 7.26
C GLU A 168 30.09 -6.65 5.80
N ASP A 169 28.89 -6.60 5.21
CA ASP A 169 28.66 -6.99 3.81
C ASP A 169 29.28 -5.99 2.82
N TYR A 170 29.63 -4.76 3.28
CA TYR A 170 30.15 -3.70 2.41
C TYR A 170 31.66 -3.72 2.22
N HIS A 171 32.39 -4.62 2.87
CA HIS A 171 33.86 -4.74 2.77
C HIS A 171 34.59 -3.39 2.93
N LEU A 172 34.17 -2.57 3.89
CA LEU A 172 34.71 -1.25 4.14
C LEU A 172 36.13 -1.34 4.75
N GLU A 173 36.95 -0.31 4.48
CA GLU A 173 38.24 -0.18 5.14
C GLU A 173 38.06 0.04 6.65
N ARG A 174 38.97 -0.51 7.47
CA ARG A 174 38.89 -0.45 8.94
C ARG A 174 38.79 0.99 9.47
N GLU A 175 39.48 1.92 8.84
CA GLU A 175 39.45 3.35 9.22
C GLU A 175 38.03 3.93 9.02
N LEU A 176 37.34 3.56 7.93
CA LEU A 176 35.97 3.99 7.66
C LEU A 176 34.99 3.39 8.66
N VAL A 177 35.13 2.10 8.97
CA VAL A 177 34.30 1.43 9.99
C VAL A 177 34.44 2.14 11.35
N ALA A 178 35.68 2.38 11.77
CA ALA A 178 35.95 3.10 13.04
C ALA A 178 35.31 4.50 13.08
N ARG A 179 35.28 5.22 11.95
CA ARG A 179 34.59 6.51 11.85
C ARG A 179 33.07 6.40 11.90
N LEU A 180 32.51 5.35 11.35
CA LEU A 180 31.06 5.09 11.40
C LEU A 180 30.61 4.67 12.81
N GLU A 181 31.48 4.01 13.58
CA GLU A 181 31.24 3.59 14.97
C GLU A 181 31.48 4.72 16.00
N ASP A 182 32.07 5.85 15.58
CA ASP A 182 32.29 7.01 16.45
C ASP A 182 30.98 7.79 16.67
N TYR A 183 30.25 7.46 17.74
CA TYR A 183 28.96 8.07 18.10
C TYR A 183 29.02 9.58 18.41
N HIS A 184 30.19 10.15 18.50
CA HIS A 184 30.37 11.60 18.80
C HIS A 184 30.34 12.49 17.55
N ARG A 185 30.31 11.89 16.35
CA ARG A 185 30.33 12.61 15.08
C ARG A 185 29.14 12.22 14.21
N GLY A 186 28.54 13.21 13.55
CA GLY A 186 27.51 12.98 12.55
C GLY A 186 28.12 12.43 11.25
N VAL A 187 27.41 11.55 10.58
CA VAL A 187 27.78 10.99 9.27
C VAL A 187 26.77 11.43 8.23
N LEU A 188 27.23 11.99 7.12
CA LEU A 188 26.40 12.31 5.96
C LEU A 188 26.68 11.32 4.85
N ILE A 189 25.66 10.56 4.45
CA ILE A 189 25.72 9.61 3.34
C ILE A 189 24.99 10.20 2.14
N SER A 190 25.68 10.34 1.01
CA SER A 190 25.12 10.84 -0.25
C SER A 190 25.27 9.82 -1.37
N GLY A 191 24.40 9.88 -2.37
CA GLY A 191 24.41 9.00 -3.54
C GLY A 191 23.13 9.16 -4.35
N ARG A 192 23.08 8.56 -5.53
CA ARG A 192 21.91 8.58 -6.41
C ARG A 192 20.75 7.80 -5.78
N PRO A 193 19.49 8.06 -6.20
CA PRO A 193 18.38 7.18 -5.88
C PRO A 193 18.69 5.73 -6.30
N GLY A 194 18.55 4.79 -5.35
CA GLY A 194 18.83 3.37 -5.59
C GLY A 194 20.26 2.91 -5.25
N ASP A 195 21.17 3.81 -4.84
CA ASP A 195 22.55 3.45 -4.44
C ASP A 195 22.65 2.79 -3.04
N GLY A 196 21.52 2.46 -2.40
CA GLY A 196 21.52 1.76 -1.12
C GLY A 196 21.82 2.62 0.11
N LYS A 197 21.60 3.95 0.04
CA LYS A 197 21.87 4.87 1.18
C LYS A 197 21.12 4.52 2.46
N SER A 198 19.94 3.92 2.36
CA SER A 198 19.05 3.60 3.48
C SER A 198 19.01 2.11 3.80
N THR A 199 19.91 1.34 3.21
CA THR A 199 20.00 -0.13 3.39
C THR A 199 20.91 -0.47 4.58
#